data_7271480b3a2cf2b710466ad3deb874bf
#
_entry.id   7271480b3a2cf2b710466ad3deb874bf
#
_cell.length_a   1.000
_cell.length_b   1.000
_cell.length_c   1.000
_cell.angle_alpha   90.00
_cell.angle_beta   90.00
_cell.angle_gamma   90.00
#
_symmetry.space_group_name_H-M   'P 1'
#
loop_
_entity.id
_entity.type
_entity.pdbx_description
1 polymer ?
#
loop_
_entity_poly.entity_id
_entity_poly.type
_entity_poly.pdbx_seq_one_letter_code
_entity_poly.pdbx_strand_id
1 'polypeptide(L)'
;MTTQSVLDEVRRNDHDAHALVVRVGWVRTVPTDSLEFLHAYGTWSARMSLKDDHNIGETMLCAYAELRGGTLVMDDRDARRTAEHYGLVVCGTMRLVADACARGDYSLVGASTLADTLRESGMRLPFAKGGFETWAREKKLLG
;
A
#
# COMPACT_ATOMS: atom_id res chain seq x y z
N MET A 1 2.81 -4.73 8.30
CA MET A 1 4.02 -5.49 7.90
C MET A 1 4.47 -5.04 6.53
N THR A 2 5.74 -5.14 6.21
CA THR A 2 6.32 -4.79 4.91
C THR A 2 7.49 -5.73 4.59
N THR A 3 8.04 -5.64 3.38
CA THR A 3 9.23 -6.40 2.99
C THR A 3 10.48 -5.54 3.09
N GLN A 4 11.66 -6.16 3.18
CA GLN A 4 12.93 -5.42 3.18
C GLN A 4 13.10 -4.63 1.89
N SER A 5 12.65 -5.17 0.76
CA SER A 5 12.70 -4.49 -0.54
C SER A 5 11.95 -3.15 -0.53
N VAL A 6 10.76 -3.09 0.08
CA VAL A 6 9.99 -1.84 0.23
C VAL A 6 10.74 -0.84 1.14
N LEU A 7 11.32 -1.30 2.25
CA LEU A 7 12.12 -0.42 3.12
C LEU A 7 13.37 0.13 2.41
N ASP A 8 14.02 -0.68 1.59
CA ASP A 8 15.18 -0.26 0.81
C ASP A 8 14.79 0.75 -0.28
N GLU A 9 13.59 0.62 -0.85
CA GLU A 9 13.04 1.60 -1.78
C GLU A 9 12.75 2.92 -1.08
N VAL A 10 12.08 2.90 0.08
CA VAL A 10 11.85 4.10 0.90
C VAL A 10 13.17 4.77 1.25
N ARG A 11 14.18 4.01 1.67
CA ARG A 11 15.51 4.54 2.01
C ARG A 11 16.19 5.22 0.82
N ARG A 12 16.07 4.66 -0.39
CA ARG A 12 16.66 5.26 -1.60
C ARG A 12 15.97 6.57 -1.99
N ASN A 13 14.68 6.68 -1.76
CA ASN A 13 13.89 7.83 -2.14
C ASN A 13 13.86 8.92 -1.05
N ASP A 14 13.82 8.53 0.23
CA ASP A 14 13.74 9.45 1.36
C ASP A 14 14.34 8.82 2.63
N HIS A 15 15.52 9.27 3.02
CA HIS A 15 16.22 8.80 4.22
C HIS A 15 15.49 9.15 5.52
N ASP A 16 14.84 10.30 5.60
CA ASP A 16 14.12 10.74 6.79
C ASP A 16 12.84 9.93 6.99
N ALA A 17 12.10 9.67 5.91
CA ALA A 17 10.95 8.78 5.93
C ALA A 17 11.35 7.37 6.35
N HIS A 18 12.46 6.84 5.84
CA HIS A 18 12.97 5.52 6.25
C HIS A 18 13.31 5.49 7.75
N ALA A 19 14.04 6.49 8.25
CA ALA A 19 14.39 6.58 9.67
C ALA A 19 13.13 6.65 10.57
N LEU A 20 12.10 7.37 10.12
CA LEU A 20 10.81 7.44 10.81
C LEU A 20 10.14 6.07 10.86
N VAL A 21 10.02 5.39 9.72
CA VAL A 21 9.37 4.06 9.62
C VAL A 21 10.06 3.04 10.53
N VAL A 22 11.39 3.02 10.56
CA VAL A 22 12.15 2.12 11.44
C VAL A 22 11.94 2.46 12.91
N ARG A 23 11.86 3.75 13.25
CA ARG A 23 11.71 4.21 14.65
C ARG A 23 10.32 3.93 15.24
N VAL A 24 9.25 3.94 14.45
CA VAL A 24 7.88 3.78 14.98
C VAL A 24 7.60 2.38 15.56
N GLY A 25 8.41 1.37 15.27
CA GLY A 25 8.42 0.06 15.92
C GLY A 25 7.22 -0.86 15.63
N TRP A 26 6.13 -0.35 15.04
CA TRP A 26 4.97 -1.19 14.69
C TRP A 26 5.03 -1.72 13.24
N VAL A 27 5.90 -1.14 12.40
CA VAL A 27 6.18 -1.68 11.06
C VAL A 27 7.17 -2.83 11.22
N ARG A 28 6.75 -4.03 10.84
CA ARG A 28 7.58 -5.23 10.89
C ARG A 28 7.94 -5.69 9.50
N THR A 29 9.20 -6.02 9.28
CA THR A 29 9.64 -6.73 8.08
C THR A 29 9.26 -8.20 8.17
N VAL A 30 8.81 -8.74 7.04
CA VAL A 30 8.50 -10.17 6.92
C VAL A 30 9.69 -10.92 6.36
N PRO A 31 9.96 -12.17 6.82
CA PRO A 31 11.00 -13.00 6.24
C PRO A 31 10.64 -13.39 4.80
N THR A 32 11.62 -13.35 3.92
CA THR A 32 11.45 -13.62 2.48
C THR A 32 12.45 -14.65 1.97
N ASP A 33 13.06 -15.43 2.88
CA ASP A 33 14.16 -16.37 2.62
C ASP A 33 13.75 -17.86 2.59
N SER A 34 12.45 -18.15 2.79
CA SER A 34 11.96 -19.53 2.70
C SER A 34 11.76 -19.98 1.24
N LEU A 35 11.94 -21.29 0.98
CA LEU A 35 11.69 -21.88 -0.35
C LEU A 35 10.21 -21.66 -0.78
N GLU A 36 9.28 -21.77 0.17
CA GLU A 36 7.86 -21.51 -0.07
C GLU A 36 7.64 -20.08 -0.58
N PHE A 37 8.28 -19.10 0.08
CA PHE A 37 8.22 -17.70 -0.35
C PHE A 37 8.85 -17.49 -1.73
N LEU A 38 10.02 -18.07 -1.99
CA LEU A 38 10.71 -17.94 -3.27
C LEU A 38 9.87 -18.52 -4.42
N HIS A 39 9.19 -19.64 -4.18
CA HIS A 39 8.28 -20.22 -5.17
C HIS A 39 7.07 -19.29 -5.45
N ALA A 40 6.42 -18.79 -4.40
CA ALA A 40 5.32 -17.84 -4.52
C ALA A 40 5.76 -16.54 -5.23
N TYR A 41 6.95 -16.02 -4.88
CA TYR A 41 7.53 -14.85 -5.53
C TYR A 41 7.75 -15.07 -7.04
N GLY A 42 8.30 -16.23 -7.43
CA GLY A 42 8.46 -16.58 -8.85
C GLY A 42 7.12 -16.60 -9.60
N THR A 43 6.08 -17.15 -8.99
CA THR A 43 4.72 -17.15 -9.53
C THR A 43 4.18 -15.72 -9.69
N TRP A 44 4.33 -14.89 -8.67
CA TRP A 44 3.86 -13.50 -8.70
C TRP A 44 4.67 -12.62 -9.65
N SER A 45 5.96 -12.89 -9.82
CA SER A 45 6.80 -12.22 -10.82
C SER A 45 6.26 -12.42 -12.23
N ALA A 46 5.82 -13.63 -12.54
CA ALA A 46 5.18 -13.91 -13.84
C ALA A 46 3.81 -13.22 -13.97
N ARG A 47 2.98 -13.22 -12.91
CA ARG A 47 1.66 -12.57 -12.90
C ARG A 47 1.75 -11.05 -13.04
N MET A 48 2.72 -10.41 -12.39
CA MET A 48 2.97 -8.96 -12.46
C MET A 48 3.66 -8.54 -13.75
N SER A 49 4.03 -9.46 -14.62
CA SER A 49 4.74 -9.19 -15.88
C SER A 49 5.98 -8.30 -15.64
N LEU A 50 6.83 -8.68 -14.69
CA LEU A 50 8.05 -7.94 -14.37
C LEU A 50 8.93 -7.81 -15.62
N LYS A 51 8.74 -6.73 -16.35
CA LYS A 51 9.61 -6.34 -17.46
C LYS A 51 10.78 -5.46 -17.00
N ASP A 52 10.60 -4.83 -15.84
CA ASP A 52 11.57 -3.94 -15.19
C ASP A 52 11.47 -4.11 -13.66
N ASP A 53 12.48 -3.66 -12.92
CA ASP A 53 12.57 -3.77 -11.44
C ASP A 53 11.51 -2.93 -10.68
N HIS A 54 10.52 -2.39 -11.37
CA HIS A 54 9.60 -1.41 -10.80
C HIS A 54 8.57 -1.96 -9.81
N ASN A 55 8.23 -3.23 -9.84
CA ASN A 55 7.17 -3.77 -8.98
C ASN A 55 7.69 -4.89 -8.05
N ILE A 56 8.97 -4.87 -7.70
CA ILE A 56 9.55 -5.90 -6.82
C ILE A 56 8.87 -5.89 -5.45
N GLY A 57 8.67 -4.71 -4.87
CA GLY A 57 8.03 -4.55 -3.58
C GLY A 57 6.61 -5.11 -3.55
N GLU A 58 5.78 -4.71 -4.52
CA GLU A 58 4.41 -5.18 -4.68
C GLU A 58 4.35 -6.68 -4.94
N THR A 59 5.25 -7.21 -5.77
CA THR A 59 5.36 -8.63 -6.06
C THR A 59 5.67 -9.44 -4.81
N MET A 60 6.63 -8.98 -4.00
CA MET A 60 6.96 -9.60 -2.72
C MET A 60 5.80 -9.57 -1.72
N LEU A 61 5.07 -8.44 -1.65
CA LEU A 61 3.89 -8.32 -0.80
C LEU A 61 2.78 -9.26 -1.24
N CYS A 62 2.54 -9.41 -2.55
CA CYS A 62 1.57 -10.37 -3.08
C CYS A 62 1.94 -11.81 -2.75
N ALA A 63 3.20 -12.19 -2.93
CA ALA A 63 3.70 -13.53 -2.58
C ALA A 63 3.49 -13.81 -1.08
N TYR A 64 3.80 -12.85 -0.22
CA TYR A 64 3.58 -12.99 1.21
C TYR A 64 2.09 -13.12 1.56
N ALA A 65 1.23 -12.28 0.99
CA ALA A 65 -0.21 -12.32 1.25
C ALA A 65 -0.86 -13.61 0.74
N GLU A 66 -0.40 -14.18 -0.37
CA GLU A 66 -0.87 -15.49 -0.84
C GLU A 66 -0.60 -16.59 0.18
N LEU A 67 0.56 -16.56 0.83
CA LEU A 67 0.97 -17.58 1.81
C LEU A 67 0.40 -17.39 3.21
N ARG A 68 0.20 -16.14 3.63
CA ARG A 68 -0.12 -15.80 5.03
C ARG A 68 -1.44 -15.07 5.20
N GLY A 69 -2.08 -14.69 4.11
CA GLY A 69 -3.29 -13.86 4.13
C GLY A 69 -3.00 -12.41 4.48
N GLY A 70 -4.07 -11.68 4.72
CA GLY A 70 -4.04 -10.26 5.10
C GLY A 70 -4.53 -9.35 3.99
N THR A 71 -4.57 -8.05 4.30
CA THR A 71 -4.94 -7.01 3.35
C THR A 71 -3.69 -6.28 2.88
N LEU A 72 -3.51 -6.21 1.58
CA LEU A 72 -2.45 -5.44 0.94
C LEU A 72 -2.83 -3.98 0.81
N VAL A 73 -1.88 -3.09 1.05
CA VAL A 73 -2.02 -1.66 0.77
C VAL A 73 -1.14 -1.32 -0.41
N MET A 74 -1.77 -0.96 -1.52
CA MET A 74 -1.10 -0.65 -2.78
C MET A 74 -1.78 0.52 -3.45
N ASP A 75 -1.00 1.48 -3.91
CA ASP A 75 -1.51 2.63 -4.67
C ASP A 75 -1.24 2.51 -6.18
N ASP A 76 -0.30 1.64 -6.60
CA ASP A 76 -0.15 1.30 -8.00
C ASP A 76 -1.40 0.58 -8.52
N ARG A 77 -1.99 1.15 -9.58
CA ARG A 77 -3.27 0.69 -10.12
C ARG A 77 -3.19 -0.67 -10.79
N ASP A 78 -2.12 -0.91 -11.52
CA ASP A 78 -1.98 -2.13 -12.31
C ASP A 78 -1.57 -3.29 -11.41
N ALA A 79 -0.67 -3.07 -10.46
CA ALA A 79 -0.33 -4.04 -9.43
C ALA A 79 -1.57 -4.44 -8.61
N ARG A 80 -2.39 -3.46 -8.19
CA ARG A 80 -3.62 -3.71 -7.45
C ARG A 80 -4.62 -4.55 -8.25
N ARG A 81 -4.86 -4.20 -9.52
CA ARG A 81 -5.78 -4.97 -10.39
C ARG A 81 -5.31 -6.41 -10.57
N THR A 82 -4.01 -6.61 -10.75
CA THR A 82 -3.42 -7.96 -10.85
C THR A 82 -3.63 -8.74 -9.56
N ALA A 83 -3.32 -8.14 -8.40
CA ALA A 83 -3.50 -8.79 -7.10
C ALA A 83 -4.97 -9.16 -6.83
N GLU A 84 -5.91 -8.26 -7.10
CA GLU A 84 -7.37 -8.50 -6.99
C GLU A 84 -7.82 -9.62 -7.95
N HIS A 85 -7.31 -9.64 -9.19
CA HIS A 85 -7.64 -10.68 -10.17
C HIS A 85 -7.27 -12.09 -9.67
N TYR A 86 -6.17 -12.22 -8.94
CA TYR A 86 -5.75 -13.48 -8.35
C TYR A 86 -6.27 -13.71 -6.92
N GLY A 87 -7.29 -12.94 -6.49
CA GLY A 87 -8.04 -13.19 -5.26
C GLY A 87 -7.43 -12.61 -3.98
N LEU A 88 -6.41 -11.75 -4.07
CA LEU A 88 -5.89 -11.07 -2.91
C LEU A 88 -6.79 -9.89 -2.51
N VAL A 89 -6.86 -9.64 -1.20
CA VAL A 89 -7.57 -8.48 -0.65
C VAL A 89 -6.65 -7.27 -0.68
N VAL A 90 -7.03 -6.26 -1.45
CA VAL A 90 -6.21 -5.07 -1.66
C VAL A 90 -7.00 -3.79 -1.40
N CYS A 91 -6.35 -2.80 -0.83
CA CYS A 91 -6.87 -1.43 -0.73
C CYS A 91 -5.78 -0.40 -1.03
N GLY A 92 -6.18 0.82 -1.33
CA GLY A 92 -5.26 1.96 -1.45
C GLY A 92 -5.12 2.72 -0.13
N THR A 93 -4.10 3.57 -0.04
CA THR A 93 -3.82 4.40 1.14
C THR A 93 -5.03 5.23 1.57
N MET A 94 -5.77 5.82 0.65
CA MET A 94 -6.96 6.63 0.98
C MET A 94 -8.08 5.80 1.61
N ARG A 95 -8.16 4.51 1.31
CA ARG A 95 -9.10 3.62 1.99
C ARG A 95 -8.75 3.46 3.47
N LEU A 96 -7.47 3.27 3.82
CA LEU A 96 -7.03 3.21 5.22
C LEU A 96 -7.36 4.50 5.98
N VAL A 97 -7.14 5.65 5.34
CA VAL A 97 -7.46 6.96 5.93
C VAL A 97 -8.96 7.08 6.18
N ALA A 98 -9.80 6.67 5.22
CA ALA A 98 -11.26 6.68 5.39
C ALA A 98 -11.72 5.71 6.49
N ASP A 99 -11.16 4.51 6.56
CA ASP A 99 -11.45 3.54 7.62
C ASP A 99 -11.05 4.07 9.01
N ALA A 100 -9.95 4.81 9.12
CA ALA A 100 -9.55 5.49 10.35
C ALA A 100 -10.55 6.61 10.75
N CYS A 101 -11.03 7.38 9.77
CA CYS A 101 -12.08 8.37 10.02
C CYS A 101 -13.40 7.72 10.48
N ALA A 102 -13.80 6.63 9.85
CA ALA A 102 -15.02 5.91 10.21
C ALA A 102 -14.99 5.35 11.63
N ARG A 103 -13.81 4.95 12.12
CA ARG A 103 -13.62 4.51 13.51
C ARG A 103 -13.46 5.66 14.51
N GLY A 104 -13.37 6.90 14.05
CA GLY A 104 -13.09 8.06 14.90
C GLY A 104 -11.62 8.22 15.32
N ASP A 105 -10.71 7.41 14.75
CA ASP A 105 -9.27 7.47 15.03
C ASP A 105 -8.59 8.67 14.36
N TYR A 106 -9.21 9.23 13.32
CA TYR A 106 -8.70 10.37 12.57
C TYR A 106 -9.83 11.32 12.15
N SER A 107 -9.57 12.63 12.15
CA SER A 107 -10.58 13.61 11.78
C SER A 107 -10.73 13.74 10.26
N LEU A 108 -11.95 14.00 9.78
CA LEU A 108 -12.21 14.27 8.35
C LEU A 108 -11.44 15.47 7.81
N VAL A 109 -11.28 16.51 8.63
CA VAL A 109 -10.47 17.70 8.27
C VAL A 109 -9.00 17.31 8.10
N GLY A 110 -8.45 16.55 9.06
CA GLY A 110 -7.09 16.05 8.97
C GLY A 110 -6.87 15.15 7.76
N ALA A 111 -7.82 14.26 7.47
CA ALA A 111 -7.78 13.37 6.31
C ALA A 111 -7.82 14.14 4.98
N SER A 112 -8.65 15.17 4.88
CA SER A 112 -8.70 16.03 3.68
C SER A 112 -7.39 16.79 3.49
N THR A 113 -6.81 17.34 4.56
CA THR A 113 -5.52 18.01 4.52
C THR A 113 -4.39 17.06 4.11
N LEU A 114 -4.36 15.85 4.70
CA LEU A 114 -3.40 14.82 4.33
C LEU A 114 -3.52 14.44 2.84
N ALA A 115 -4.73 14.22 2.35
CA ALA A 115 -4.97 13.89 0.95
C ALA A 115 -4.48 14.99 0.01
N ASP A 116 -4.74 16.25 0.33
CA ASP A 116 -4.29 17.39 -0.46
C ASP A 116 -2.76 17.51 -0.44
N THR A 117 -2.10 17.30 0.70
CA THR A 117 -0.64 17.27 0.82
C THR A 117 -0.02 16.13 -0.02
N LEU A 118 -0.59 14.94 0.05
CA LEU A 118 -0.13 13.79 -0.76
C LEU A 118 -0.28 14.06 -2.26
N ARG A 119 -1.35 14.73 -2.66
CA ARG A 119 -1.54 15.18 -4.05
C ARG A 119 -0.47 16.17 -4.48
N GLU A 120 -0.16 17.15 -3.63
CA GLU A 120 0.86 18.17 -3.89
C GLU A 120 2.26 17.55 -3.99
N SER A 121 2.51 16.45 -3.29
CA SER A 121 3.74 15.65 -3.44
C SER A 121 3.79 14.76 -4.69
N GLY A 122 2.74 14.78 -5.52
CA GLY A 122 2.68 14.03 -6.77
C GLY A 122 1.87 12.73 -6.73
N MET A 123 1.27 12.38 -5.58
CA MET A 123 0.42 11.19 -5.49
C MET A 123 -0.85 11.34 -6.33
N ARG A 124 -1.17 10.34 -7.13
CA ARG A 124 -2.40 10.30 -7.92
C ARG A 124 -3.56 9.80 -7.07
N LEU A 125 -4.52 10.68 -6.80
CA LEU A 125 -5.70 10.37 -6.02
C LEU A 125 -6.96 10.30 -6.90
N PRO A 126 -7.97 9.49 -6.51
CA PRO A 126 -9.19 9.28 -7.31
C PRO A 126 -10.20 10.44 -7.23
N PHE A 127 -9.85 11.55 -6.60
CA PHE A 127 -10.69 12.73 -6.39
C PHE A 127 -9.88 14.01 -6.53
N ALA A 128 -10.52 15.16 -6.75
CA ALA A 128 -9.88 16.46 -6.84
C ALA A 128 -9.43 17.00 -5.47
N LYS A 129 -8.70 18.12 -5.45
CA LYS A 129 -8.34 18.83 -4.20
C LYS A 129 -9.60 19.13 -3.38
N GLY A 130 -9.55 18.88 -2.08
CA GLY A 130 -10.68 19.01 -1.16
C GLY A 130 -11.78 17.96 -1.31
N GLY A 131 -11.62 16.98 -2.22
CA GLY A 131 -12.65 16.00 -2.55
C GLY A 131 -12.66 14.71 -1.70
N PHE A 132 -11.80 14.59 -0.69
CA PHE A 132 -11.68 13.37 0.10
C PHE A 132 -13.00 12.94 0.76
N GLU A 133 -13.67 13.83 1.46
CA GLU A 133 -14.91 13.50 2.18
C GLU A 133 -16.02 13.07 1.22
N THR A 134 -16.23 13.81 0.13
CA THR A 134 -17.22 13.46 -0.89
C THR A 134 -16.95 12.09 -1.47
N TRP A 135 -15.72 11.83 -1.89
CA TRP A 135 -15.30 10.54 -2.42
C TRP A 135 -15.51 9.41 -1.40
N ALA A 136 -15.14 9.61 -0.15
CA ALA A 136 -15.26 8.59 0.89
C ALA A 136 -16.73 8.26 1.19
N ARG A 137 -17.64 9.27 1.17
CA ARG A 137 -19.08 9.07 1.31
C ARG A 137 -19.69 8.34 0.11
N GLU A 138 -19.35 8.73 -1.13
CA GLU A 138 -19.79 8.05 -2.35
C GLU A 138 -19.37 6.58 -2.38
N LYS A 139 -18.17 6.27 -1.86
CA LYS A 139 -17.66 4.90 -1.72
C LYS A 139 -18.22 4.17 -0.50
N LYS A 140 -19.09 4.80 0.30
CA LYS A 140 -19.67 4.24 1.55
C LYS A 140 -18.59 3.80 2.55
N LEU A 141 -17.51 4.55 2.63
CA LEU A 141 -16.39 4.29 3.53
C LEU A 141 -16.54 5.03 4.87
N LEU A 142 -17.35 6.08 4.89
CA LEU A 142 -17.77 6.79 6.10
C LEU A 142 -19.20 6.38 6.42
N GLY A 143 -19.43 5.96 7.63
CA GLY A 143 -20.74 5.59 8.14
C GLY A 143 -21.73 6.76 8.14
#